data_11dcc149943360f2497aaeaa6389fa25
#
_entry.id   11dcc149943360f2497aaeaa6389fa25
#
_cell.length_a   1.000
_cell.length_b   1.000
_cell.length_c   1.000
_cell.angle_alpha   90.00
_cell.angle_beta   90.00
_cell.angle_gamma   90.00
#
_symmetry.space_group_name_H-M   'P 1'
#
loop_
_entity.id
_entity.type
_entity.pdbx_description
1 polymer ?
#
loop_
_entity_poly.entity_id
_entity_poly.type
_entity_poly.pdbx_seq_one_letter_code
_entity_poly.pdbx_strand_id
1 'polypeptide(L)'
;MSPRGVGPKVHTPEDVARDDAFLLGPFEEFLCFERNLSGRTVSSYLHDCRGLADFALSRGVSRPDMVDYTLLQEWMSELASLGLTAASAARGRSALRTYFAFLLQEAHITQDPTEHLEAPRRGRPLPAVLNVEQVSRILVRCEARARCIERNSECHARQKAAAWRDAAMLEVLYGSGLRISELTGLRIRDLHLDDGLAQVRGKGGRARIVPVGGRATRMLLRYLGDWRPSLERPRVSKGVVFLNQRGGELSRTGAWNVVKSAVRLAEPKAAKLGIPILTETTPHTFRHSFATHLLKGGADLVAVQEMLGHADIGTTQIYTHVDRTYLQEEHRMYHPRA
;
A
#
# COMPACT_ATOMS: atom_id res chain seq x y z
N MET A 1 15.12 15.18 17.44
CA MET A 1 15.08 16.09 16.28
C MET A 1 14.07 15.52 15.30
N SER A 2 12.96 16.21 15.08
CA SER A 2 11.87 15.76 14.20
C SER A 2 12.24 16.01 12.73
N PRO A 3 11.93 15.07 11.79
CA PRO A 3 11.93 15.41 10.39
C PRO A 3 10.72 16.30 10.12
N ARG A 4 10.99 17.49 9.65
CA ARG A 4 10.05 18.52 9.24
C ARG A 4 9.12 17.97 8.16
N GLY A 5 7.83 18.32 8.24
CA GLY A 5 6.87 18.07 7.19
C GLY A 5 7.36 18.67 5.87
N VAL A 6 7.24 17.91 4.81
CA VAL A 6 7.49 18.37 3.45
C VAL A 6 6.35 19.35 3.12
N GLY A 7 6.63 20.64 3.28
CA GLY A 7 5.85 21.70 2.65
C GLY A 7 5.95 21.59 1.12
N PRO A 8 5.15 22.32 0.35
CA PRO A 8 5.27 22.34 -1.09
C PRO A 8 6.74 22.65 -1.44
N LYS A 9 7.38 21.80 -2.25
CA LYS A 9 8.73 22.06 -2.73
C LYS A 9 8.67 23.38 -3.50
N VAL A 10 9.38 24.37 -3.03
CA VAL A 10 9.60 25.61 -3.79
C VAL A 10 10.48 25.18 -4.97
N HIS A 11 9.94 25.24 -6.20
CA HIS A 11 10.72 24.99 -7.40
C HIS A 11 11.74 26.10 -7.56
N THR A 12 12.99 25.72 -7.75
CA THR A 12 14.04 26.69 -8.09
C THR A 12 13.86 27.16 -9.53
N PRO A 13 14.42 28.32 -9.93
CA PRO A 13 14.41 28.72 -11.33
C PRO A 13 14.99 27.67 -12.28
N GLU A 14 15.97 26.90 -11.82
CA GLU A 14 16.60 25.80 -12.56
C GLU A 14 15.62 24.62 -12.74
N ASP A 15 14.82 24.29 -11.72
CA ASP A 15 13.78 23.27 -11.82
C ASP A 15 12.72 23.64 -12.85
N VAL A 16 12.32 24.92 -12.90
CA VAL A 16 11.34 25.43 -13.87
C VAL A 16 11.93 25.35 -15.29
N ALA A 17 13.16 25.84 -15.48
CA ALA A 17 13.84 25.82 -16.78
C ALA A 17 14.02 24.37 -17.30
N ARG A 18 14.37 23.42 -16.44
CA ARG A 18 14.46 22.00 -16.79
C ARG A 18 13.09 21.43 -17.17
N ASP A 19 12.07 21.67 -16.35
CA ASP A 19 10.72 21.14 -16.58
C ASP A 19 10.12 21.68 -17.87
N ASP A 20 10.40 22.95 -18.21
CA ASP A 20 9.99 23.58 -19.48
C ASP A 20 10.76 22.99 -20.67
N ALA A 21 12.09 22.84 -20.57
CA ALA A 21 12.93 22.30 -21.64
C ALA A 21 12.56 20.85 -21.99
N PHE A 22 12.13 20.07 -21.01
CA PHE A 22 11.72 18.67 -21.18
C PHE A 22 10.20 18.49 -21.23
N LEU A 23 9.41 19.56 -21.40
CA LEU A 23 7.95 19.52 -21.56
C LEU A 23 7.23 18.73 -20.44
N LEU A 24 7.74 18.79 -19.21
CA LEU A 24 7.20 18.01 -18.09
C LEU A 24 5.88 18.56 -17.57
N GLY A 25 5.59 19.86 -17.76
CA GLY A 25 4.29 20.46 -17.46
C GLY A 25 3.19 19.90 -18.36
N PRO A 26 3.29 19.98 -19.69
CA PRO A 26 2.37 19.32 -20.63
C PRO A 26 2.22 17.81 -20.39
N PHE A 27 3.31 17.13 -20.06
CA PHE A 27 3.25 15.71 -19.71
C PHE A 27 2.44 15.45 -18.42
N GLU A 28 2.55 16.31 -17.41
CA GLU A 28 1.72 16.22 -16.20
C GLU A 28 0.23 16.34 -16.54
N GLU A 29 -0.13 17.31 -17.39
CA GLU A 29 -1.51 17.48 -17.86
C GLU A 29 -2.00 16.25 -18.63
N PHE A 30 -1.22 15.71 -19.55
CA PHE A 30 -1.54 14.46 -20.26
C PHE A 30 -1.80 13.30 -19.31
N LEU A 31 -0.93 13.10 -18.29
CA LEU A 31 -1.10 12.05 -17.29
C LEU A 31 -2.38 12.24 -16.45
N CYS A 32 -2.71 13.49 -16.11
CA CYS A 32 -3.89 13.81 -15.31
C CYS A 32 -5.19 13.68 -16.10
N PHE A 33 -5.27 14.29 -17.27
CA PHE A 33 -6.52 14.51 -17.99
C PHE A 33 -6.81 13.43 -19.04
N GLU A 34 -5.80 12.97 -19.76
CA GLU A 34 -6.00 11.97 -20.82
C GLU A 34 -5.84 10.54 -20.28
N ARG A 35 -4.79 10.30 -19.47
CA ARG A 35 -4.54 8.98 -18.88
C ARG A 35 -5.28 8.74 -17.57
N ASN A 36 -5.91 9.76 -17.00
CA ASN A 36 -6.66 9.72 -15.75
C ASN A 36 -5.93 8.98 -14.61
N LEU A 37 -4.62 9.23 -14.49
CA LEU A 37 -3.79 8.59 -13.49
C LEU A 37 -3.97 9.22 -12.11
N SER A 38 -3.76 8.42 -11.06
CA SER A 38 -3.78 8.96 -9.70
C SER A 38 -2.64 9.97 -9.47
N GLY A 39 -2.86 11.03 -8.68
CA GLY A 39 -1.85 12.04 -8.38
C GLY A 39 -0.52 11.44 -7.85
N ARG A 40 -0.57 10.29 -7.15
CA ARG A 40 0.63 9.58 -6.73
C ARG A 40 1.38 8.94 -7.92
N THR A 41 0.68 8.39 -8.89
CA THR A 41 1.29 7.82 -10.10
C THR A 41 1.91 8.94 -10.92
N VAL A 42 1.19 10.05 -11.10
CA VAL A 42 1.67 11.27 -11.76
C VAL A 42 2.96 11.75 -11.11
N SER A 43 2.96 11.98 -9.79
CA SER A 43 4.16 12.43 -9.05
C SER A 43 5.34 11.47 -9.18
N SER A 44 5.07 10.15 -9.22
CA SER A 44 6.14 9.15 -9.39
C SER A 44 6.72 9.16 -10.80
N TYR A 45 5.88 9.31 -11.82
CA TYR A 45 6.31 9.38 -13.21
C TYR A 45 7.11 10.66 -13.48
N LEU A 46 6.62 11.80 -13.00
CA LEU A 46 7.35 13.07 -13.09
C LEU A 46 8.70 13.02 -12.36
N HIS A 47 8.75 12.37 -11.19
CA HIS A 47 10.02 12.19 -10.49
C HIS A 47 11.05 11.40 -11.32
N ASP A 48 10.61 10.32 -11.95
CA ASP A 48 11.49 9.50 -12.79
C ASP A 48 11.91 10.27 -14.05
N CYS A 49 11.01 11.03 -14.70
CA CYS A 49 11.32 11.85 -15.88
C CYS A 49 12.22 13.05 -15.54
N ARG A 50 12.04 13.69 -14.38
CA ARG A 50 12.95 14.74 -13.89
C ARG A 50 14.35 14.20 -13.67
N GLY A 51 14.47 12.99 -13.11
CA GLY A 51 15.77 12.32 -12.95
C GLY A 51 16.48 12.10 -14.29
N LEU A 52 15.75 11.67 -15.32
CA LEU A 52 16.30 11.58 -16.67
C LEU A 52 16.71 12.96 -17.23
N ALA A 53 15.87 13.99 -17.06
CA ALA A 53 16.16 15.32 -17.54
C ALA A 53 17.43 15.91 -16.88
N ASP A 54 17.57 15.75 -15.56
CA ASP A 54 18.78 16.17 -14.82
C ASP A 54 20.03 15.43 -15.34
N PHE A 55 19.92 14.12 -15.58
CA PHE A 55 21.01 13.34 -16.15
C PHE A 55 21.36 13.80 -17.57
N ALA A 56 20.37 13.99 -18.44
CA ALA A 56 20.55 14.47 -19.82
C ALA A 56 21.25 15.83 -19.86
N LEU A 57 20.79 16.79 -19.04
CA LEU A 57 21.43 18.11 -18.90
C LEU A 57 22.88 18.00 -18.47
N SER A 58 23.22 17.11 -17.55
CA SER A 58 24.60 16.87 -17.11
C SER A 58 25.53 16.34 -18.24
N ARG A 59 24.92 15.76 -19.28
CA ARG A 59 25.61 15.25 -20.49
C ARG A 59 25.53 16.19 -21.69
N GLY A 60 25.03 17.45 -21.48
CA GLY A 60 24.88 18.47 -22.54
C GLY A 60 23.67 18.26 -23.44
N VAL A 61 22.76 17.35 -23.11
CA VAL A 61 21.51 17.11 -23.82
C VAL A 61 20.43 17.99 -23.19
N SER A 62 20.00 19.03 -23.92
CA SER A 62 19.11 20.08 -23.39
C SER A 62 17.65 19.93 -23.76
N ARG A 63 17.28 18.96 -24.61
CA ARG A 63 15.91 18.75 -25.10
C ARG A 63 15.63 17.27 -25.28
N PRO A 64 14.36 16.85 -25.17
CA PRO A 64 13.97 15.44 -25.26
C PRO A 64 14.19 14.79 -26.65
N ASP A 65 14.17 15.55 -27.74
CA ASP A 65 14.44 15.08 -29.08
C ASP A 65 15.91 14.69 -29.31
N MET A 66 16.81 15.10 -28.42
CA MET A 66 18.23 14.74 -28.42
C MET A 66 18.53 13.50 -27.58
N VAL A 67 17.54 12.99 -26.84
CA VAL A 67 17.70 11.79 -26.00
C VAL A 67 17.64 10.54 -26.90
N ASP A 68 18.73 9.81 -26.95
CA ASP A 68 18.81 8.56 -27.69
C ASP A 68 18.78 7.34 -26.77
N TYR A 69 18.77 6.16 -27.37
CA TYR A 69 18.80 4.88 -26.66
C TYR A 69 20.05 4.74 -25.77
N THR A 70 21.20 5.22 -26.24
CA THR A 70 22.49 5.13 -25.52
C THR A 70 22.44 5.88 -24.21
N LEU A 71 21.93 7.14 -24.25
CA LEU A 71 21.75 7.97 -23.04
C LEU A 71 20.80 7.32 -22.05
N LEU A 72 19.72 6.69 -22.54
CA LEU A 72 18.78 5.95 -21.68
C LEU A 72 19.43 4.75 -21.01
N GLN A 73 20.27 4.00 -21.73
CA GLN A 73 21.01 2.89 -21.14
C GLN A 73 22.02 3.34 -20.08
N GLU A 74 22.75 4.43 -20.33
CA GLU A 74 23.68 5.00 -19.36
C GLU A 74 22.94 5.42 -18.08
N TRP A 75 21.83 6.15 -18.22
CA TRP A 75 21.02 6.57 -17.08
C TRP A 75 20.47 5.36 -16.29
N MET A 76 19.95 4.35 -16.96
CA MET A 76 19.48 3.12 -16.30
C MET A 76 20.60 2.38 -15.58
N SER A 77 21.83 2.37 -16.14
CA SER A 77 23.01 1.77 -15.54
C SER A 77 23.44 2.54 -14.29
N GLU A 78 23.43 3.86 -14.35
CA GLU A 78 23.73 4.71 -13.18
C GLU A 78 22.72 4.47 -12.04
N LEU A 79 21.42 4.44 -12.35
CA LEU A 79 20.40 4.10 -11.37
C LEU A 79 20.62 2.70 -10.74
N ALA A 80 21.03 1.72 -11.52
CA ALA A 80 21.35 0.39 -11.02
C ALA A 80 22.56 0.40 -10.08
N SER A 81 23.59 1.21 -10.39
CA SER A 81 24.78 1.37 -9.54
C SER A 81 24.48 2.03 -8.20
N LEU A 82 23.48 2.93 -8.16
CA LEU A 82 22.98 3.58 -6.94
C LEU A 82 22.10 2.66 -6.08
N GLY A 83 21.94 1.38 -6.45
CA GLY A 83 21.22 0.39 -5.66
C GLY A 83 19.69 0.48 -5.76
N LEU A 84 19.15 1.04 -6.84
CA LEU A 84 17.69 1.05 -7.05
C LEU A 84 17.14 -0.39 -7.08
N THR A 85 15.98 -0.57 -6.43
CA THR A 85 15.29 -1.86 -6.44
C THR A 85 14.77 -2.18 -7.85
N ALA A 86 14.66 -3.46 -8.19
CA ALA A 86 14.10 -3.92 -9.46
C ALA A 86 12.68 -3.35 -9.72
N ALA A 87 11.88 -3.17 -8.66
CA ALA A 87 10.57 -2.55 -8.75
C ALA A 87 10.64 -1.06 -9.13
N SER A 88 11.59 -0.31 -8.56
CA SER A 88 11.83 1.10 -8.91
C SER A 88 12.32 1.24 -10.34
N ALA A 89 13.24 0.40 -10.79
CA ALA A 89 13.71 0.38 -12.17
C ALA A 89 12.59 0.04 -13.17
N ALA A 90 11.71 -0.92 -12.84
CA ALA A 90 10.55 -1.25 -13.67
C ALA A 90 9.56 -0.08 -13.75
N ARG A 91 9.32 0.63 -12.64
CA ARG A 91 8.47 1.83 -12.63
C ARG A 91 9.09 2.93 -13.49
N GLY A 92 10.37 3.26 -13.29
CA GLY A 92 11.08 4.29 -14.06
C GLY A 92 10.97 4.03 -15.57
N ARG A 93 11.20 2.79 -16.00
CA ARG A 93 11.02 2.41 -17.39
C ARG A 93 9.59 2.60 -17.89
N SER A 94 8.57 2.26 -17.08
CA SER A 94 7.18 2.49 -17.43
C SER A 94 6.87 3.99 -17.55
N ALA A 95 7.44 4.83 -16.69
CA ALA A 95 7.34 6.27 -16.76
C ALA A 95 7.95 6.80 -18.06
N LEU A 96 9.17 6.37 -18.42
CA LEU A 96 9.85 6.78 -19.65
C LEU A 96 9.09 6.37 -20.91
N ARG A 97 8.62 5.13 -21.00
CA ARG A 97 7.79 4.70 -22.14
C ARG A 97 6.53 5.55 -22.29
N THR A 98 5.89 5.90 -21.19
CA THR A 98 4.71 6.76 -21.24
C THR A 98 5.07 8.19 -21.66
N TYR A 99 6.22 8.69 -21.21
CA TYR A 99 6.72 10.00 -21.55
C TYR A 99 7.12 10.11 -23.02
N PHE A 100 7.91 9.18 -23.54
CA PHE A 100 8.31 9.23 -24.96
C PHE A 100 7.16 8.92 -25.91
N ALA A 101 6.21 8.08 -25.50
CA ALA A 101 4.97 7.90 -26.26
C ALA A 101 4.13 9.18 -26.35
N PHE A 102 4.05 9.96 -25.24
CA PHE A 102 3.44 11.30 -25.24
C PHE A 102 4.17 12.23 -26.20
N LEU A 103 5.50 12.33 -26.12
CA LEU A 103 6.30 13.20 -26.99
C LEU A 103 6.15 12.82 -28.46
N LEU A 104 6.05 11.54 -28.79
CA LEU A 104 5.82 11.05 -30.16
C LEU A 104 4.41 11.41 -30.64
N GLN A 105 3.40 11.23 -29.79
CA GLN A 105 2.01 11.57 -30.08
C GLN A 105 1.85 13.06 -30.37
N GLU A 106 2.51 13.92 -29.61
CA GLU A 106 2.50 15.38 -29.76
C GLU A 106 3.50 15.90 -30.83
N ALA A 107 4.14 14.99 -31.58
CA ALA A 107 5.11 15.30 -32.64
C ALA A 107 6.35 16.11 -32.15
N HIS A 108 6.70 16.03 -30.88
CA HIS A 108 7.91 16.64 -30.33
C HIS A 108 9.17 15.82 -30.64
N ILE A 109 9.01 14.55 -30.95
CA ILE A 109 10.06 13.61 -31.39
C ILE A 109 9.57 12.81 -32.60
N THR A 110 10.49 12.27 -33.38
CA THR A 110 10.19 11.45 -34.59
C THR A 110 10.38 9.96 -34.37
N GLN A 111 11.09 9.56 -33.31
CA GLN A 111 11.35 8.16 -32.96
C GLN A 111 11.29 8.01 -31.43
N ASP A 112 10.77 6.87 -30.96
CA ASP A 112 10.72 6.54 -29.54
C ASP A 112 12.05 5.84 -29.12
N PRO A 113 12.92 6.48 -28.33
CA PRO A 113 14.18 5.88 -27.92
C PRO A 113 13.98 4.75 -26.89
N THR A 114 12.76 4.56 -26.38
CA THR A 114 12.43 3.49 -25.42
C THR A 114 11.97 2.19 -26.08
N GLU A 115 11.82 2.13 -27.42
CA GLU A 115 11.27 0.97 -28.14
C GLU A 115 12.04 -0.32 -27.79
N HIS A 116 13.37 -0.26 -27.76
CA HIS A 116 14.25 -1.39 -27.44
C HIS A 116 14.67 -1.48 -25.98
N LEU A 117 14.07 -0.68 -25.09
CA LEU A 117 14.41 -0.69 -23.67
C LEU A 117 13.87 -1.97 -23.00
N GLU A 118 14.68 -3.04 -23.03
CA GLU A 118 14.30 -4.33 -22.47
C GLU A 118 14.15 -4.28 -20.93
N ALA A 119 13.24 -5.12 -20.43
CA ALA A 119 13.15 -5.38 -19.00
C ALA A 119 14.36 -6.21 -18.55
N PRO A 120 15.06 -5.86 -17.46
CA PRO A 120 16.01 -6.79 -16.87
C PRO A 120 15.29 -8.12 -16.62
N ARG A 121 15.78 -9.20 -17.21
CA ARG A 121 15.25 -10.56 -17.03
C ARG A 121 15.63 -11.09 -15.64
N ARG A 122 15.21 -10.43 -14.59
CA ARG A 122 15.25 -11.03 -13.26
C ARG A 122 13.89 -11.67 -13.00
N GLY A 123 13.91 -12.98 -12.80
CA GLY A 123 12.72 -13.72 -12.37
C GLY A 123 12.07 -12.95 -11.22
N ARG A 124 10.77 -12.69 -11.32
CA ARG A 124 10.01 -12.13 -10.20
C ARG A 124 10.15 -13.10 -9.03
N PRO A 125 10.80 -12.73 -7.91
CA PRO A 125 10.74 -13.60 -6.74
C PRO A 125 9.26 -13.83 -6.45
N LEU A 126 8.90 -15.10 -6.24
CA LEU A 126 7.53 -15.44 -5.84
C LEU A 126 7.18 -14.57 -4.62
N PRO A 127 5.99 -13.94 -4.63
CA PRO A 127 5.58 -13.09 -3.53
C PRO A 127 5.68 -13.91 -2.22
N ALA A 128 6.34 -13.35 -1.23
CA ALA A 128 6.45 -13.98 0.08
C ALA A 128 5.06 -14.12 0.69
N VAL A 129 4.62 -15.36 0.94
CA VAL A 129 3.36 -15.69 1.61
C VAL A 129 3.69 -16.25 2.98
N LEU A 130 3.10 -15.67 4.02
CA LEU A 130 3.13 -16.28 5.35
C LEU A 130 2.15 -17.45 5.37
N ASN A 131 2.51 -18.56 5.99
CA ASN A 131 1.55 -19.62 6.26
C ASN A 131 0.61 -19.24 7.45
N VAL A 132 -0.45 -20.00 7.65
CA VAL A 132 -1.48 -19.72 8.68
C VAL A 132 -0.86 -19.65 10.07
N GLU A 133 0.12 -20.52 10.37
CA GLU A 133 0.76 -20.56 11.67
C GLU A 133 1.66 -19.33 11.91
N GLN A 134 2.42 -18.90 10.91
CA GLN A 134 3.24 -17.68 10.96
C GLN A 134 2.37 -16.45 11.24
N VAL A 135 1.27 -16.29 10.50
CA VAL A 135 0.32 -15.19 10.74
C VAL A 135 -0.26 -15.26 12.14
N SER A 136 -0.74 -16.45 12.55
CA SER A 136 -1.30 -16.66 13.89
C SER A 136 -0.31 -16.28 14.99
N ARG A 137 0.96 -16.65 14.85
CA ARG A 137 2.03 -16.29 15.80
C ARG A 137 2.23 -14.79 15.93
N ILE A 138 2.24 -14.06 14.80
CA ILE A 138 2.35 -12.60 14.81
C ILE A 138 1.17 -11.98 15.57
N LEU A 139 -0.06 -12.37 15.23
CA LEU A 139 -1.28 -11.81 15.82
C LEU A 139 -1.40 -12.12 17.31
N VAL A 140 -1.22 -13.39 17.71
CA VAL A 140 -1.25 -13.83 19.12
C VAL A 140 -0.18 -13.10 19.93
N ARG A 141 1.00 -12.90 19.36
CA ARG A 141 2.09 -12.21 20.07
C ARG A 141 1.81 -10.73 20.28
N CYS A 142 1.18 -10.09 19.28
CA CYS A 142 0.77 -8.70 19.37
C CYS A 142 -0.32 -8.50 20.44
N GLU A 143 -1.32 -9.37 20.47
CA GLU A 143 -2.37 -9.40 21.50
C GLU A 143 -1.78 -9.64 22.90
N ALA A 144 -0.89 -10.62 23.04
CA ALA A 144 -0.23 -10.91 24.32
C ALA A 144 0.59 -9.71 24.84
N ARG A 145 1.25 -8.97 23.93
CA ARG A 145 1.92 -7.72 24.28
C ARG A 145 0.93 -6.66 24.76
N ALA A 146 -0.21 -6.49 24.08
CA ALA A 146 -1.23 -5.53 24.47
C ALA A 146 -1.76 -5.84 25.89
N ARG A 147 -2.05 -7.10 26.18
CA ARG A 147 -2.46 -7.56 27.52
C ARG A 147 -1.39 -7.35 28.60
N CYS A 148 -0.12 -7.55 28.26
CA CYS A 148 1.01 -7.29 29.17
C CYS A 148 1.10 -5.79 29.51
N ILE A 149 1.03 -4.92 28.51
CA ILE A 149 1.07 -3.46 28.67
C ILE A 149 -0.17 -2.97 29.44
N GLU A 150 -1.34 -3.54 29.19
CA GLU A 150 -2.58 -3.23 29.91
C GLU A 150 -2.44 -3.45 31.44
N ARG A 151 -1.82 -4.58 31.82
CA ARG A 151 -1.62 -4.96 33.23
C ARG A 151 -0.52 -4.15 33.93
N ASN A 152 0.37 -3.53 33.18
CA ASN A 152 1.43 -2.73 33.77
C ASN A 152 0.88 -1.38 34.24
N SER A 153 0.96 -1.13 35.58
CA SER A 153 0.49 0.10 36.21
C SER A 153 1.31 1.33 35.81
N GLU A 154 2.57 1.15 35.44
CA GLU A 154 3.46 2.24 34.99
C GLU A 154 3.14 2.72 33.56
N CYS A 155 2.43 1.92 32.79
CA CYS A 155 2.06 2.32 31.43
C CYS A 155 0.87 3.28 31.42
N HIS A 156 1.04 4.41 30.76
CA HIS A 156 -0.02 5.39 30.59
C HIS A 156 -1.15 4.87 29.69
N ALA A 157 -2.38 5.39 29.89
CA ALA A 157 -3.57 5.00 29.13
C ALA A 157 -3.35 5.05 27.61
N ARG A 158 -2.62 6.06 27.10
CA ARG A 158 -2.30 6.17 25.68
C ARG A 158 -1.37 5.06 25.15
N GLN A 159 -0.46 4.56 25.98
CA GLN A 159 0.41 3.43 25.61
C GLN A 159 -0.40 2.13 25.53
N LYS A 160 -1.30 1.92 26.49
CA LYS A 160 -2.25 0.79 26.51
C LYS A 160 -3.16 0.84 25.28
N ALA A 161 -3.72 2.00 24.99
CA ALA A 161 -4.57 2.22 23.82
C ALA A 161 -3.84 2.00 22.49
N ALA A 162 -2.58 2.45 22.38
CA ALA A 162 -1.78 2.19 21.18
C ALA A 162 -1.49 0.70 20.99
N ALA A 163 -1.23 -0.05 22.05
CA ALA A 163 -0.98 -1.49 21.97
C ALA A 163 -2.23 -2.26 21.52
N TRP A 164 -3.41 -1.92 22.05
CA TRP A 164 -4.68 -2.53 21.63
C TRP A 164 -5.09 -2.11 20.22
N ARG A 165 -4.83 -0.85 19.83
CA ARG A 165 -4.98 -0.40 18.44
C ARG A 165 -4.17 -1.27 17.48
N ASP A 166 -2.90 -1.50 17.81
CA ASP A 166 -1.98 -2.27 16.96
C ASP A 166 -2.46 -3.72 16.80
N ALA A 167 -2.92 -4.34 17.89
CA ALA A 167 -3.46 -5.69 17.86
C ALA A 167 -4.76 -5.77 17.02
N ALA A 168 -5.72 -4.86 17.24
CA ALA A 168 -6.95 -4.80 16.46
C ALA A 168 -6.67 -4.51 14.97
N MET A 169 -5.76 -3.60 14.68
CA MET A 169 -5.37 -3.24 13.32
C MET A 169 -4.83 -4.45 12.53
N LEU A 170 -3.98 -5.25 13.16
CA LEU A 170 -3.40 -6.44 12.51
C LEU A 170 -4.43 -7.55 12.29
N GLU A 171 -5.35 -7.75 13.23
CA GLU A 171 -6.46 -8.71 13.05
C GLU A 171 -7.36 -8.29 11.88
N VAL A 172 -7.70 -7.00 11.75
CA VAL A 172 -8.49 -6.49 10.62
C VAL A 172 -7.73 -6.57 9.32
N LEU A 173 -6.44 -6.22 9.31
CA LEU A 173 -5.60 -6.25 8.11
C LEU A 173 -5.56 -7.67 7.50
N TYR A 174 -5.38 -8.68 8.34
CA TYR A 174 -5.38 -10.08 7.91
C TYR A 174 -6.80 -10.60 7.70
N GLY A 175 -7.72 -10.36 8.65
CA GLY A 175 -9.06 -10.92 8.64
C GLY A 175 -9.97 -10.41 7.51
N SER A 176 -9.64 -9.25 6.92
CA SER A 176 -10.42 -8.65 5.82
C SER A 176 -9.60 -8.40 4.54
N GLY A 177 -8.31 -8.73 4.54
CA GLY A 177 -7.43 -8.56 3.39
C GLY A 177 -7.31 -7.13 2.86
N LEU A 178 -7.48 -6.12 3.71
CA LEU A 178 -7.50 -4.71 3.31
C LEU A 178 -6.15 -4.22 2.76
N ARG A 179 -6.20 -3.25 1.83
CA ARG A 179 -5.01 -2.44 1.53
C ARG A 179 -4.71 -1.53 2.72
N ILE A 180 -3.43 -1.22 2.96
CA ILE A 180 -3.04 -0.37 4.08
C ILE A 180 -3.73 1.01 4.05
N SER A 181 -3.98 1.56 2.86
CA SER A 181 -4.70 2.83 2.69
C SER A 181 -6.19 2.72 3.02
N GLU A 182 -6.82 1.59 2.73
CA GLU A 182 -8.21 1.31 3.09
C GLU A 182 -8.33 1.16 4.61
N LEU A 183 -7.39 0.43 5.22
CA LEU A 183 -7.34 0.22 6.66
C LEU A 183 -7.16 1.53 7.44
N THR A 184 -6.19 2.37 7.05
CA THR A 184 -5.94 3.65 7.75
C THR A 184 -7.08 4.65 7.57
N GLY A 185 -7.74 4.65 6.41
CA GLY A 185 -8.88 5.52 6.12
C GLY A 185 -10.24 5.00 6.60
N LEU A 186 -10.30 3.80 7.21
CA LEU A 186 -11.55 3.19 7.68
C LEU A 186 -12.19 4.05 8.78
N ARG A 187 -13.48 4.31 8.66
CA ARG A 187 -14.22 5.14 9.62
C ARG A 187 -15.18 4.29 10.46
N ILE A 188 -15.48 4.74 11.66
CA ILE A 188 -16.40 4.06 12.57
C ILE A 188 -17.78 3.85 11.92
N ARG A 189 -18.28 4.85 11.19
CA ARG A 189 -19.57 4.79 10.50
C ARG A 189 -19.61 3.76 9.35
N ASP A 190 -18.47 3.32 8.89
CA ASP A 190 -18.34 2.34 7.80
C ASP A 190 -18.23 0.90 8.35
N LEU A 191 -18.28 0.73 9.70
CA LEU A 191 -18.26 -0.56 10.37
C LEU A 191 -19.70 -1.01 10.67
N HIS A 192 -20.03 -2.22 10.27
CA HIS A 192 -21.29 -2.92 10.55
C HIS A 192 -20.96 -4.21 11.31
N LEU A 193 -20.47 -4.04 12.55
CA LEU A 193 -19.85 -5.14 13.32
C LEU A 193 -20.88 -6.18 13.80
N ASP A 194 -22.14 -5.80 13.95
CA ASP A 194 -23.24 -6.73 14.27
C ASP A 194 -23.47 -7.72 13.12
N ASP A 195 -23.26 -7.27 11.90
CA ASP A 195 -23.31 -8.10 10.69
C ASP A 195 -21.95 -8.70 10.32
N GLY A 196 -20.86 -8.37 11.04
CA GLY A 196 -19.50 -8.80 10.70
C GLY A 196 -19.01 -8.24 9.37
N LEU A 197 -19.40 -7.03 9.01
CA LEU A 197 -19.08 -6.39 7.74
C LEU A 197 -18.40 -5.03 7.94
N ALA A 198 -17.63 -4.60 6.95
CA ALA A 198 -17.13 -3.23 6.83
C ALA A 198 -17.24 -2.73 5.39
N GLN A 199 -17.59 -1.46 5.22
CA GLN A 199 -17.54 -0.77 3.95
C GLN A 199 -16.18 -0.11 3.78
N VAL A 200 -15.47 -0.44 2.71
CA VAL A 200 -14.14 0.14 2.42
C VAL A 200 -14.15 0.87 1.08
N ARG A 201 -13.35 1.94 0.99
CA ARG A 201 -13.24 2.77 -0.21
C ARG A 201 -11.90 2.53 -0.90
N GLY A 202 -11.97 2.04 -2.13
CA GLY A 202 -10.80 1.77 -2.97
C GLY A 202 -10.34 2.97 -3.80
N LYS A 203 -9.48 2.70 -4.77
CA LYS A 203 -9.01 3.68 -5.76
C LYS A 203 -10.21 4.21 -6.57
N GLY A 204 -10.23 5.53 -6.79
CA GLY A 204 -11.33 6.18 -7.54
C GLY A 204 -12.65 6.33 -6.76
N GLY A 205 -12.65 6.16 -5.43
CA GLY A 205 -13.84 6.36 -4.60
C GLY A 205 -14.85 5.19 -4.63
N ARG A 206 -14.58 4.12 -5.38
CA ARG A 206 -15.45 2.93 -5.41
C ARG A 206 -15.47 2.28 -4.04
N ALA A 207 -16.67 2.08 -3.50
CA ALA A 207 -16.90 1.40 -2.23
C ALA A 207 -17.19 -0.08 -2.48
N ARG A 208 -16.69 -0.94 -1.59
CA ARG A 208 -17.07 -2.35 -1.53
C ARG A 208 -17.30 -2.78 -0.08
N ILE A 209 -18.07 -3.83 0.10
CA ILE A 209 -18.27 -4.47 1.39
C ILE A 209 -17.24 -5.60 1.53
N VAL A 210 -16.67 -5.74 2.73
CA VAL A 210 -15.76 -6.83 3.06
C VAL A 210 -16.18 -7.47 4.38
N PRO A 211 -16.07 -8.80 4.52
CA PRO A 211 -16.26 -9.47 5.78
C PRO A 211 -15.20 -9.06 6.80
N VAL A 212 -15.62 -8.98 8.06
CA VAL A 212 -14.75 -8.81 9.23
C VAL A 212 -14.92 -10.04 10.09
N GLY A 213 -13.92 -10.90 10.10
CA GLY A 213 -13.98 -12.18 10.85
C GLY A 213 -14.25 -11.96 12.34
N GLY A 214 -14.88 -12.94 12.99
CA GLY A 214 -15.32 -12.82 14.39
C GLY A 214 -14.20 -12.45 15.36
N ARG A 215 -12.96 -12.87 15.09
CA ARG A 215 -11.81 -12.47 15.92
C ARG A 215 -11.45 -11.00 15.72
N ALA A 216 -11.44 -10.52 14.49
CA ALA A 216 -11.21 -9.10 14.19
C ALA A 216 -12.31 -8.22 14.79
N THR A 217 -13.58 -8.65 14.71
CA THR A 217 -14.72 -7.97 15.33
C THR A 217 -14.54 -7.82 16.84
N ARG A 218 -14.21 -8.90 17.55
CA ARG A 218 -13.97 -8.82 19.00
C ARG A 218 -12.84 -7.87 19.38
N MET A 219 -11.75 -7.89 18.62
CA MET A 219 -10.61 -7.01 18.84
C MET A 219 -10.94 -5.55 18.55
N LEU A 220 -11.72 -5.28 17.50
CA LEU A 220 -12.23 -3.95 17.19
C LEU A 220 -13.13 -3.41 18.28
N LEU A 221 -14.13 -4.20 18.72
CA LEU A 221 -15.05 -3.79 19.78
C LEU A 221 -14.28 -3.43 21.06
N ARG A 222 -13.33 -4.25 21.46
CA ARG A 222 -12.48 -3.96 22.63
C ARG A 222 -11.65 -2.69 22.44
N TYR A 223 -11.02 -2.52 21.28
CA TYR A 223 -10.26 -1.30 21.02
C TYR A 223 -11.16 -0.06 21.00
N LEU A 224 -12.29 -0.11 20.31
CA LEU A 224 -13.20 1.02 20.15
C LEU A 224 -13.86 1.44 21.47
N GLY A 225 -14.30 0.46 22.30
CA GLY A 225 -14.97 0.71 23.55
C GLY A 225 -14.01 1.10 24.67
N ASP A 226 -12.99 0.30 24.90
CA ASP A 226 -12.17 0.44 26.10
C ASP A 226 -10.98 1.40 25.93
N TRP A 227 -10.40 1.47 24.72
CA TRP A 227 -9.08 2.06 24.56
C TRP A 227 -9.02 3.26 23.62
N ARG A 228 -9.77 3.25 22.52
CA ARG A 228 -9.75 4.33 21.56
C ARG A 228 -10.08 5.70 22.14
N PRO A 229 -11.01 5.84 23.13
CA PRO A 229 -11.29 7.12 23.77
C PRO A 229 -10.06 7.79 24.38
N SER A 230 -9.11 7.00 24.91
CA SER A 230 -7.84 7.53 25.48
C SER A 230 -6.90 8.15 24.43
N LEU A 231 -7.07 7.81 23.15
CA LEU A 231 -6.33 8.42 22.02
C LEU A 231 -7.12 9.56 21.38
N GLU A 232 -8.45 9.54 21.47
CA GLU A 232 -9.30 10.43 20.71
C GLU A 232 -9.12 11.90 21.02
N ARG A 233 -9.10 12.71 19.97
CA ARG A 233 -9.26 14.15 20.02
C ARG A 233 -10.37 14.51 19.04
N PRO A 234 -11.60 14.86 19.51
CA PRO A 234 -12.80 14.94 18.67
C PRO A 234 -12.66 15.79 17.41
N ARG A 235 -11.97 16.93 17.50
CA ARG A 235 -11.73 17.82 16.33
C ARG A 235 -10.70 17.30 15.34
N VAL A 236 -9.88 16.29 15.72
CA VAL A 236 -8.73 15.80 14.94
C VAL A 236 -8.99 14.40 14.42
N SER A 237 -9.71 13.56 15.17
CA SER A 237 -9.95 12.15 14.86
C SER A 237 -10.81 11.93 13.61
N LYS A 238 -11.72 12.88 13.30
CA LYS A 238 -12.61 12.84 12.13
C LYS A 238 -13.37 11.52 11.97
N GLY A 239 -13.57 10.78 13.08
CA GLY A 239 -14.27 9.49 13.10
C GLY A 239 -13.51 8.32 12.44
N VAL A 240 -12.20 8.42 12.23
CA VAL A 240 -11.41 7.26 11.76
C VAL A 240 -11.25 6.22 12.87
N VAL A 241 -11.17 4.95 12.48
CA VAL A 241 -11.06 3.82 13.42
C VAL A 241 -9.69 3.86 14.12
N PHE A 242 -8.60 3.85 13.35
CA PHE A 242 -7.25 3.71 13.88
C PHE A 242 -6.55 5.06 14.05
N LEU A 243 -6.33 5.45 15.31
CA LEU A 243 -5.75 6.73 15.68
C LEU A 243 -4.25 6.61 15.96
N ASN A 244 -3.50 7.64 15.59
CA ASN A 244 -2.13 7.81 16.04
C ASN A 244 -2.11 8.33 17.50
N GLN A 245 -0.91 8.41 18.11
CA GLN A 245 -0.76 8.91 19.48
C GLN A 245 -1.11 10.39 19.67
N ARG A 246 -1.27 11.16 18.56
CA ARG A 246 -1.69 12.57 18.59
C ARG A 246 -3.21 12.72 18.43
N GLY A 247 -3.95 11.62 18.30
CA GLY A 247 -5.41 11.58 18.18
C GLY A 247 -5.95 11.80 16.77
N GLY A 248 -5.07 11.90 15.76
CA GLY A 248 -5.44 11.96 14.35
C GLY A 248 -5.35 10.60 13.67
N GLU A 249 -5.62 10.59 12.37
CA GLU A 249 -5.51 9.40 11.53
C GLU A 249 -4.11 8.77 11.60
N LEU A 250 -4.04 7.44 11.71
CA LEU A 250 -2.80 6.71 11.62
C LEU A 250 -2.29 6.74 10.16
N SER A 251 -1.10 7.31 9.95
CA SER A 251 -0.53 7.37 8.61
C SER A 251 -0.17 5.97 8.07
N ARG A 252 -0.10 5.83 6.74
CA ARG A 252 0.33 4.57 6.11
C ARG A 252 1.72 4.13 6.58
N THR A 253 2.65 5.06 6.75
CA THR A 253 3.97 4.78 7.31
C THR A 253 3.86 4.31 8.76
N GLY A 254 2.99 4.94 9.56
CA GLY A 254 2.71 4.51 10.93
C GLY A 254 2.17 3.09 11.00
N ALA A 255 1.18 2.76 10.18
CA ALA A 255 0.62 1.42 10.09
C ALA A 255 1.65 0.38 9.58
N TRP A 256 2.48 0.76 8.62
CA TRP A 256 3.58 -0.08 8.14
C TRP A 256 4.59 -0.38 9.24
N ASN A 257 4.95 0.61 10.07
CA ASN A 257 5.84 0.43 11.22
C ASN A 257 5.22 -0.48 12.29
N VAL A 258 3.90 -0.45 12.48
CA VAL A 258 3.20 -1.39 13.37
C VAL A 258 3.38 -2.82 12.87
N VAL A 259 3.18 -3.08 11.57
CA VAL A 259 3.40 -4.42 10.98
C VAL A 259 4.83 -4.87 11.20
N LYS A 260 5.83 -4.04 10.88
CA LYS A 260 7.26 -4.37 11.10
C LYS A 260 7.59 -4.64 12.56
N SER A 261 7.03 -3.87 13.49
CA SER A 261 7.22 -4.07 14.93
C SER A 261 6.61 -5.38 15.41
N ALA A 262 5.43 -5.75 14.92
CA ALA A 262 4.76 -7.00 15.27
C ALA A 262 5.54 -8.22 14.77
N VAL A 263 6.09 -8.17 13.55
CA VAL A 263 6.94 -9.21 12.98
C VAL A 263 8.21 -9.39 13.84
N ARG A 264 8.92 -8.30 14.14
CA ARG A 264 10.12 -8.33 15.00
C ARG A 264 9.82 -8.89 16.41
N LEU A 265 8.64 -8.58 16.95
CA LEU A 265 8.22 -9.08 18.26
C LEU A 265 7.95 -10.60 18.26
N ALA A 266 7.43 -11.13 17.15
CA ALA A 266 7.05 -12.53 17.02
C ALA A 266 8.20 -13.43 16.60
N GLU A 267 9.13 -12.94 15.77
CA GLU A 267 10.19 -13.68 15.11
C GLU A 267 11.08 -14.50 16.07
N PRO A 268 11.66 -13.96 17.19
CA PRO A 268 12.54 -14.74 18.05
C PRO A 268 11.87 -15.96 18.69
N LYS A 269 10.57 -15.87 18.98
CA LYS A 269 9.80 -16.96 19.56
C LYS A 269 9.37 -17.99 18.50
N ALA A 270 9.03 -17.49 17.32
CA ALA A 270 8.67 -18.32 16.19
C ALA A 270 9.87 -19.15 15.71
N ALA A 271 11.05 -18.54 15.61
CA ALA A 271 12.29 -19.23 15.25
C ALA A 271 12.65 -20.37 16.21
N LYS A 272 12.49 -20.14 17.54
CA LYS A 272 12.70 -21.17 18.56
C LYS A 272 11.75 -22.38 18.45
N LEU A 273 10.61 -22.19 17.79
CA LEU A 273 9.60 -23.23 17.56
C LEU A 273 9.71 -23.84 16.16
N GLY A 274 10.76 -23.53 15.40
CA GLY A 274 10.94 -24.02 14.04
C GLY A 274 10.00 -23.36 13.00
N ILE A 275 9.43 -22.20 13.33
CA ILE A 275 8.47 -21.47 12.47
C ILE A 275 9.06 -20.09 12.15
N PRO A 276 10.12 -20.01 11.32
CA PRO A 276 10.74 -18.72 11.01
C PRO A 276 9.74 -17.80 10.28
N ILE A 277 9.69 -16.53 10.73
CA ILE A 277 8.86 -15.50 10.08
C ILE A 277 9.77 -14.67 9.18
N LEU A 278 9.28 -14.39 7.96
CA LEU A 278 10.01 -13.58 7.02
C LEU A 278 10.13 -12.13 7.52
N THR A 279 11.34 -11.64 7.75
CA THR A 279 11.61 -10.28 8.22
C THR A 279 11.14 -9.21 7.24
N GLU A 280 11.08 -9.56 5.95
CA GLU A 280 10.57 -8.72 4.86
C GLU A 280 9.03 -8.66 4.79
N THR A 281 8.33 -9.22 5.78
CA THR A 281 6.86 -9.15 5.86
C THR A 281 6.35 -7.70 5.85
N THR A 282 5.40 -7.43 4.99
CA THR A 282 4.79 -6.11 4.77
C THR A 282 3.26 -6.20 4.88
N PRO A 283 2.52 -5.08 4.92
CA PRO A 283 1.06 -5.12 4.81
C PRO A 283 0.55 -5.83 3.54
N HIS A 284 1.28 -5.74 2.43
CA HIS A 284 0.95 -6.49 1.21
C HIS A 284 1.12 -8.00 1.39
N THR A 285 2.12 -8.43 2.17
CA THR A 285 2.31 -9.83 2.52
C THR A 285 1.11 -10.39 3.30
N PHE A 286 0.57 -9.63 4.26
CA PHE A 286 -0.65 -10.01 4.99
C PHE A 286 -1.86 -10.18 4.06
N ARG A 287 -2.08 -9.21 3.17
CA ARG A 287 -3.17 -9.26 2.19
C ARG A 287 -3.00 -10.42 1.21
N HIS A 288 -1.78 -10.68 0.76
CA HIS A 288 -1.51 -11.81 -0.13
C HIS A 288 -1.71 -13.16 0.58
N SER A 289 -1.30 -13.24 1.86
CA SER A 289 -1.55 -14.42 2.70
C SER A 289 -3.05 -14.64 2.92
N PHE A 290 -3.85 -13.58 3.17
CA PHE A 290 -5.31 -13.66 3.24
C PHE A 290 -5.90 -14.32 1.98
N ALA A 291 -5.57 -13.80 0.79
CA ALA A 291 -6.06 -14.34 -0.47
C ALA A 291 -5.66 -15.81 -0.65
N THR A 292 -4.38 -16.12 -0.42
CA THR A 292 -3.84 -17.47 -0.58
C THR A 292 -4.48 -18.46 0.40
N HIS A 293 -4.74 -18.03 1.63
CA HIS A 293 -5.34 -18.91 2.64
C HIS A 293 -6.81 -19.20 2.35
N LEU A 294 -7.58 -18.23 1.91
CA LEU A 294 -8.96 -18.44 1.45
C LEU A 294 -9.00 -19.44 0.29
N LEU A 295 -8.20 -19.19 -0.77
CA LEU A 295 -8.17 -20.09 -1.94
C LEU A 295 -7.70 -21.50 -1.59
N LYS A 296 -6.68 -21.64 -0.72
CA LYS A 296 -6.23 -22.95 -0.22
C LYS A 296 -7.28 -23.65 0.66
N GLY A 297 -8.09 -22.87 1.35
CA GLY A 297 -9.23 -23.39 2.13
C GLY A 297 -10.37 -23.92 1.25
N GLY A 298 -10.45 -23.47 0.00
CA GLY A 298 -11.48 -23.88 -0.95
C GLY A 298 -12.45 -22.74 -1.34
N ALA A 299 -12.19 -21.51 -0.91
CA ALA A 299 -13.04 -20.36 -1.26
C ALA A 299 -13.05 -20.12 -2.76
N ASP A 300 -14.19 -19.69 -3.27
CA ASP A 300 -14.33 -19.32 -4.67
C ASP A 300 -13.44 -18.13 -5.05
N LEU A 301 -12.77 -18.24 -6.19
CA LEU A 301 -11.87 -17.21 -6.72
C LEU A 301 -12.59 -15.87 -6.93
N VAL A 302 -13.85 -15.90 -7.40
CA VAL A 302 -14.64 -14.69 -7.65
C VAL A 302 -14.95 -13.98 -6.32
N ALA A 303 -15.32 -14.72 -5.28
CA ALA A 303 -15.56 -14.18 -3.95
C ALA A 303 -14.28 -13.52 -3.38
N VAL A 304 -13.13 -14.18 -3.54
CA VAL A 304 -11.84 -13.63 -3.09
C VAL A 304 -11.45 -12.37 -3.87
N GLN A 305 -11.66 -12.35 -5.18
CA GLN A 305 -11.40 -11.17 -6.02
C GLN A 305 -12.29 -9.99 -5.64
N GLU A 306 -13.57 -10.23 -5.36
CA GLU A 306 -14.52 -9.20 -4.91
C GLU A 306 -14.12 -8.63 -3.54
N MET A 307 -13.81 -9.49 -2.55
CA MET A 307 -13.29 -9.06 -1.25
C MET A 307 -12.04 -8.20 -1.40
N LEU A 308 -11.16 -8.53 -2.33
CA LEU A 308 -9.93 -7.79 -2.57
C LEU A 308 -10.16 -6.50 -3.38
N GLY A 309 -11.22 -6.39 -4.16
CA GLY A 309 -11.48 -5.27 -5.06
C GLY A 309 -10.41 -5.18 -6.15
N HIS A 310 -10.24 -6.25 -6.90
CA HIS A 310 -9.43 -6.27 -8.12
C HIS A 310 -10.26 -5.68 -9.26
N ALA A 311 -9.74 -4.61 -9.88
CA ALA A 311 -10.43 -3.85 -10.92
C ALA A 311 -10.21 -4.41 -12.35
N ASP A 312 -9.75 -5.64 -12.49
CA ASP A 312 -9.46 -6.19 -13.82
C ASP A 312 -10.74 -6.71 -14.48
N ILE A 313 -11.11 -6.04 -15.56
CA ILE A 313 -12.45 -5.88 -16.17
C ILE A 313 -12.84 -7.04 -17.07
N GLY A 314 -12.07 -8.11 -17.11
CA GLY A 314 -12.34 -9.23 -18.02
C GLY A 314 -13.62 -10.04 -17.71
N THR A 315 -14.19 -9.91 -16.50
CA THR A 315 -15.32 -10.75 -16.05
C THR A 315 -16.48 -9.99 -15.39
N THR A 316 -16.45 -8.66 -15.39
CA THR A 316 -17.42 -7.83 -14.63
C THR A 316 -18.82 -7.79 -15.24
N GLN A 317 -19.06 -8.38 -16.40
CA GLN A 317 -20.39 -8.35 -17.05
C GLN A 317 -21.38 -9.42 -16.60
N ILE A 318 -20.97 -10.40 -15.79
CA ILE A 318 -21.87 -11.52 -15.44
C ILE A 318 -22.34 -11.49 -13.97
N TYR A 319 -21.67 -10.77 -13.05
CA TYR A 319 -21.98 -10.82 -11.62
C TYR A 319 -22.25 -9.44 -11.04
N THR A 320 -23.39 -8.85 -11.39
CA THR A 320 -23.80 -7.53 -10.88
C THR A 320 -24.26 -7.54 -9.41
N HIS A 321 -24.37 -8.69 -8.77
CA HIS A 321 -24.77 -8.82 -7.34
C HIS A 321 -24.17 -10.09 -6.73
N VAL A 322 -22.85 -10.08 -6.44
CA VAL A 322 -22.35 -11.05 -5.45
C VAL A 322 -22.97 -10.66 -4.10
N ASP A 323 -23.87 -11.49 -3.61
CA ASP A 323 -24.62 -11.23 -2.38
C ASP A 323 -23.65 -11.10 -1.20
N ARG A 324 -23.93 -10.15 -0.31
CA ARG A 324 -23.18 -9.94 0.93
C ARG A 324 -23.13 -11.22 1.77
N THR A 325 -24.21 -11.96 1.80
CA THR A 325 -24.35 -13.22 2.48
C THR A 325 -23.38 -14.26 1.94
N TYR A 326 -23.25 -14.35 0.62
CA TYR A 326 -22.30 -15.24 -0.03
C TYR A 326 -20.84 -14.92 0.35
N LEU A 327 -20.44 -13.63 0.31
CA LEU A 327 -19.09 -13.25 0.73
C LEU A 327 -18.79 -13.56 2.20
N GLN A 328 -19.79 -13.42 3.07
CA GLN A 328 -19.68 -13.77 4.48
C GLN A 328 -19.55 -15.27 4.70
N GLU A 329 -20.33 -16.08 3.98
CA GLU A 329 -20.28 -17.54 4.06
C GLU A 329 -18.94 -18.06 3.57
N GLU A 330 -18.47 -17.62 2.42
CA GLU A 330 -17.16 -17.95 1.88
C GLU A 330 -16.04 -17.59 2.85
N HIS A 331 -16.10 -16.39 3.41
CA HIS A 331 -15.13 -15.95 4.41
C HIS A 331 -15.21 -16.82 5.68
N ARG A 332 -16.42 -17.05 6.22
CA ARG A 332 -16.63 -17.80 7.44
C ARG A 332 -16.20 -19.25 7.31
N MET A 333 -16.42 -19.87 6.14
CA MET A 333 -16.13 -21.26 5.89
C MET A 333 -14.63 -21.52 5.69
N TYR A 334 -13.94 -20.61 5.01
CA TYR A 334 -12.59 -20.84 4.50
C TYR A 334 -11.49 -19.98 5.12
N HIS A 335 -11.84 -18.92 5.85
CA HIS A 335 -10.81 -18.08 6.46
C HIS A 335 -10.35 -18.64 7.81
N PRO A 336 -9.03 -18.81 8.06
CA PRO A 336 -8.51 -19.45 9.28
C PRO A 336 -8.84 -18.73 10.60
N ARG A 337 -9.35 -17.50 10.54
CA ARG A 337 -9.69 -16.65 11.71
C ARG A 337 -11.06 -15.98 11.57
N ALA A 338 -11.97 -16.59 10.84
CA ALA A 338 -13.33 -16.11 10.68
C ALA A 338 -14.08 -15.96 12.01
#